data_a018ff4a680e90216534bff429da5c1b
#
_entry.id   a018ff4a680e90216534bff429da5c1b
#
_cell.length_a   1.000
_cell.length_b   1.000
_cell.length_c   1.000
_cell.angle_alpha   90.00
_cell.angle_beta   90.00
_cell.angle_gamma   90.00
#
_symmetry.space_group_name_H-M   'P 1'
#
loop_
_entity.id
_entity.type
_entity.pdbx_description
1 polymer ?
#
loop_
_entity_poly.entity_id
_entity_poly.type
_entity_poly.pdbx_seq_one_letter_code
_entity_poly.pdbx_strand_id
1 'polypeptide(L)'
;PIQGSYLNLVVEIRTTLSPYDLLGTCQDLEQSAGRVRMERWGPRTLDVDVLLYGELELEDPDLTIPHPRMYERAFVLYPLAELAPELLPDGWELAVADQAIERLGDWALFTSRE
;
A
#
# COMPACT_ATOMS: atom_id res chain seq x y z
N PRO A 1 -16.59 13.20 11.28
CA PRO A 1 -15.65 12.43 10.46
C PRO A 1 -15.33 11.12 11.12
N ILE A 2 -14.93 10.20 10.32
CA ILE A 2 -14.55 8.89 10.81
C ILE A 2 -13.07 8.94 11.06
N GLN A 3 -12.73 9.07 12.31
CA GLN A 3 -11.33 9.13 12.67
C GLN A 3 -10.71 7.76 12.59
N GLY A 4 -9.50 7.69 12.08
CA GLY A 4 -8.78 6.46 11.98
C GLY A 4 -9.14 5.61 10.78
N SER A 5 -9.94 6.14 9.86
CA SER A 5 -10.25 5.44 8.62
C SER A 5 -9.38 5.95 7.51
N TYR A 6 -8.89 5.03 6.70
CA TYR A 6 -7.99 5.34 5.59
C TYR A 6 -8.48 4.64 4.34
N LEU A 7 -8.26 5.29 3.20
CA LEU A 7 -8.50 4.67 1.90
C LEU A 7 -7.21 3.99 1.46
N ASN A 8 -7.35 2.77 1.00
CA ASN A 8 -6.21 1.96 0.60
C ASN A 8 -6.49 1.30 -0.75
N LEU A 9 -5.47 1.22 -1.57
CA LEU A 9 -5.54 0.43 -2.79
C LEU A 9 -4.14 -0.08 -3.12
N VAL A 10 -4.08 -1.07 -3.98
CA VAL A 10 -2.82 -1.60 -4.49
C VAL A 10 -2.88 -1.52 -6.00
N VAL A 11 -1.79 -1.09 -6.61
CA VAL A 11 -1.70 -1.00 -8.06
C VAL A 11 -0.53 -1.86 -8.55
N GLU A 12 -0.71 -2.41 -9.73
CA GLU A 12 0.36 -3.10 -10.42
C GLU A 12 0.79 -2.23 -11.58
N ILE A 13 2.09 -2.01 -11.69
CA ILE A 13 2.63 -1.19 -12.77
C ILE A 13 3.70 -1.95 -13.52
N ARG A 14 3.93 -1.55 -14.74
CA ARG A 14 5.09 -1.98 -15.52
C ARG A 14 6.01 -0.79 -15.63
N THR A 15 7.27 -1.01 -15.36
CA THR A 15 8.22 0.09 -15.33
C THR A 15 9.61 -0.42 -15.71
N THR A 16 10.40 0.48 -16.26
CA THR A 16 11.82 0.23 -16.49
C THR A 16 12.68 0.87 -15.39
N LEU A 17 12.05 1.52 -14.43
CA LEU A 17 12.78 2.13 -13.31
C LEU A 17 13.40 1.05 -12.44
N SER A 18 14.57 1.33 -11.91
CA SER A 18 15.15 0.47 -10.88
C SER A 18 14.29 0.56 -9.61
N PRO A 19 14.46 -0.38 -8.68
CA PRO A 19 13.72 -0.30 -7.41
C PRO A 19 13.93 1.02 -6.68
N TYR A 20 15.16 1.52 -6.67
CA TYR A 20 15.45 2.78 -5.98
C TYR A 20 14.88 3.99 -6.70
N ASP A 21 14.89 3.98 -8.02
CA ASP A 21 14.26 5.05 -8.79
C ASP A 21 12.75 5.03 -8.60
N LEU A 22 12.16 3.84 -8.52
CA LEU A 22 10.75 3.73 -8.23
C LEU A 22 10.43 4.27 -6.84
N LEU A 23 11.25 3.95 -5.85
CA LEU A 23 11.09 4.51 -4.51
C LEU A 23 11.12 6.02 -4.54
N GLY A 24 12.07 6.59 -5.28
CA GLY A 24 12.16 8.04 -5.42
C GLY A 24 10.90 8.64 -6.03
N THR A 25 10.34 7.98 -7.04
CA THR A 25 9.08 8.43 -7.64
C THR A 25 7.94 8.40 -6.62
N CYS A 26 7.87 7.34 -5.82
CA CYS A 26 6.86 7.25 -4.76
C CYS A 26 7.00 8.39 -3.76
N GLN A 27 8.22 8.70 -3.37
CA GLN A 27 8.47 9.80 -2.43
C GLN A 27 8.10 11.14 -3.03
N ASP A 28 8.35 11.32 -4.33
CA ASP A 28 7.94 12.55 -5.00
C ASP A 28 6.43 12.71 -5.01
N LEU A 29 5.70 11.62 -5.21
CA LEU A 29 4.25 11.65 -5.17
C LEU A 29 3.75 12.03 -3.78
N GLU A 30 4.37 11.48 -2.74
CA GLU A 30 3.99 11.81 -1.38
C GLU A 30 4.21 13.28 -1.09
N GLN A 31 5.33 13.82 -1.53
CA GLN A 31 5.63 15.23 -1.33
C GLN A 31 4.67 16.13 -2.08
N SER A 32 4.34 15.76 -3.30
CA SER A 32 3.38 16.54 -4.10
C SER A 32 2.02 16.57 -3.44
N ALA A 33 1.57 15.43 -2.93
CA ALA A 33 0.28 15.37 -2.24
C ALA A 33 0.30 16.20 -0.96
N GLY A 34 1.41 16.18 -0.25
CA GLY A 34 1.56 16.97 0.97
C GLY A 34 1.49 18.46 0.70
N ARG A 35 2.17 18.90 -0.36
CA ARG A 35 2.12 20.33 -0.71
C ARG A 35 0.71 20.78 -1.05
N VAL A 36 -0.02 20.00 -1.81
CA VAL A 36 -1.39 20.36 -2.15
C VAL A 36 -2.26 20.43 -0.91
N ARG A 37 -2.05 19.50 0.01
CA ARG A 37 -2.89 19.43 1.19
C ARG A 37 -2.60 20.52 2.19
N MET A 38 -1.39 21.00 2.23
CA MET A 38 -1.05 22.06 3.17
C MET A 38 -1.77 23.36 2.87
N GLU A 39 -2.25 23.51 1.65
CA GLU A 39 -3.02 24.67 1.29
C GLU A 39 -4.48 24.55 1.66
N ARG A 40 -4.85 23.44 2.28
CA ARG A 40 -6.24 23.22 2.59
C ARG A 40 -6.39 23.06 4.07
N TRP A 41 -7.24 22.14 4.46
CA TRP A 41 -7.72 22.09 5.79
C TRP A 41 -6.93 21.16 6.60
N GLY A 42 -6.17 20.73 6.70
CA GLY A 42 -5.56 19.88 7.65
C GLY A 42 -4.68 18.83 7.04
N PRO A 43 -3.91 18.18 7.85
CA PRO A 43 -2.93 17.23 7.39
C PRO A 43 -3.61 15.99 6.89
N ARG A 44 -3.46 15.75 5.65
CA ARG A 44 -3.73 14.46 5.11
C ARG A 44 -2.51 14.03 4.39
N THR A 45 -2.14 12.81 4.56
CA THR A 45 -0.93 12.29 3.96
C THR A 45 -1.28 11.25 2.93
N LEU A 46 -0.43 11.13 1.96
CA LEU A 46 -0.45 10.05 1.00
C LEU A 46 0.77 9.21 1.29
N ASP A 47 0.56 7.93 1.54
CA ASP A 47 1.65 6.99 1.71
C ASP A 47 1.70 6.09 0.48
N VAL A 48 2.84 6.04 -0.17
CA VAL A 48 3.03 5.23 -1.36
C VAL A 48 4.21 4.31 -1.10
N ASP A 49 3.90 3.03 -0.91
CA ASP A 49 4.91 2.05 -0.58
C ASP A 49 5.16 1.11 -1.74
N VAL A 50 6.42 0.74 -1.92
CA VAL A 50 6.78 -0.34 -2.84
C VAL A 50 6.62 -1.65 -2.07
N LEU A 51 5.68 -2.48 -2.51
CA LEU A 51 5.42 -3.75 -1.83
C LEU A 51 6.29 -4.86 -2.41
N LEU A 52 6.28 -4.97 -3.72
CA LEU A 52 6.96 -6.03 -4.45
C LEU A 52 7.56 -5.43 -5.71
N TYR A 53 8.61 -6.07 -6.18
CA TYR A 53 9.26 -5.69 -7.43
C TYR A 53 9.68 -7.00 -8.12
N GLY A 54 8.75 -7.57 -8.89
CA GLY A 54 8.96 -8.88 -9.45
C GLY A 54 9.24 -9.88 -8.34
N GLU A 55 10.30 -10.64 -8.51
CA GLU A 55 10.72 -11.62 -7.51
C GLU A 55 11.95 -11.16 -6.72
N LEU A 56 12.26 -9.88 -6.81
CA LEU A 56 13.43 -9.33 -6.15
C LEU A 56 13.30 -9.43 -4.64
N GLU A 57 14.40 -9.79 -3.98
CA GLU A 57 14.52 -9.75 -2.54
C GLU A 57 15.64 -8.79 -2.20
N LEU A 58 15.33 -7.82 -1.37
CA LEU A 58 16.26 -6.75 -1.05
C LEU A 58 16.10 -6.36 0.41
N GLU A 59 17.19 -6.31 1.15
CA GLU A 59 17.21 -5.81 2.52
C GLU A 59 18.17 -4.65 2.60
N ASP A 60 17.63 -3.46 2.67
CA ASP A 60 18.41 -2.24 2.70
C ASP A 60 17.70 -1.30 3.67
N PRO A 61 18.41 -0.47 4.42
CA PRO A 61 17.73 0.46 5.34
C PRO A 61 16.69 1.33 4.67
N ASP A 62 16.90 1.70 3.41
CA ASP A 62 15.96 2.59 2.72
C ASP A 62 14.89 1.85 1.96
N LEU A 63 15.09 0.58 1.64
CA LEU A 63 14.14 -0.15 0.80
C LEU A 63 14.27 -1.65 1.06
N THR A 64 13.20 -2.23 1.56
CA THR A 64 13.14 -3.68 1.79
C THR A 64 12.02 -4.25 0.93
N ILE A 65 12.36 -5.25 0.12
CA ILE A 65 11.41 -5.93 -0.78
C ILE A 65 11.52 -7.43 -0.53
N PRO A 66 10.42 -8.13 -0.29
CA PRO A 66 9.05 -7.63 -0.11
C PRO A 66 8.94 -6.68 1.07
N HIS A 67 7.95 -5.79 1.02
CA HIS A 67 7.74 -4.85 2.11
C HIS A 67 7.58 -5.64 3.41
N PRO A 68 8.31 -5.27 4.46
CA PRO A 68 8.43 -6.14 5.63
C PRO A 68 7.14 -6.35 6.40
N ARG A 69 6.17 -5.45 6.28
CA ARG A 69 4.93 -5.56 7.03
C ARG A 69 3.72 -5.90 6.17
N MET A 70 3.92 -6.17 4.88
CA MET A 70 2.78 -6.31 3.98
C MET A 70 1.89 -7.50 4.34
N TYR A 71 2.47 -8.57 4.83
CA TYR A 71 1.71 -9.78 5.14
C TYR A 71 0.99 -9.69 6.49
N GLU A 72 1.17 -8.61 7.21
CA GLU A 72 0.52 -8.36 8.49
C GLU A 72 -0.64 -7.38 8.38
N ARG A 73 -0.93 -6.88 7.18
CA ARG A 73 -1.87 -5.78 7.01
C ARG A 73 -3.01 -6.16 6.09
N ALA A 74 -4.21 -6.20 6.64
CA ALA A 74 -5.40 -6.49 5.84
C ALA A 74 -5.56 -5.49 4.70
N PHE A 75 -5.22 -4.22 4.94
CA PHE A 75 -5.39 -3.18 3.93
C PHE A 75 -4.39 -3.30 2.78
N VAL A 76 -3.43 -4.21 2.88
CA VAL A 76 -2.57 -4.58 1.76
C VAL A 76 -3.05 -5.87 1.14
N LEU A 77 -3.35 -6.87 1.97
CA LEU A 77 -3.62 -8.21 1.48
C LEU A 77 -4.95 -8.32 0.74
N TYR A 78 -5.99 -7.66 1.23
CA TYR A 78 -7.28 -7.72 0.54
C TYR A 78 -7.25 -7.10 -0.84
N PRO A 79 -6.73 -5.87 -1.04
CA PRO A 79 -6.63 -5.36 -2.40
C PRO A 79 -5.65 -6.15 -3.26
N LEU A 80 -4.56 -6.65 -2.67
CA LEU A 80 -3.63 -7.48 -3.43
C LEU A 80 -4.27 -8.77 -3.90
N ALA A 81 -5.13 -9.36 -3.07
CA ALA A 81 -5.83 -10.59 -3.44
C ALA A 81 -6.74 -10.40 -4.65
N GLU A 82 -7.30 -9.22 -4.82
CA GLU A 82 -8.12 -8.94 -6.00
C GLU A 82 -7.28 -8.77 -7.24
N LEU A 83 -6.06 -8.30 -7.07
CA LEU A 83 -5.19 -8.01 -8.19
C LEU A 83 -4.35 -9.22 -8.59
N ALA A 84 -3.80 -9.92 -7.62
CA ALA A 84 -2.84 -11.01 -7.87
C ALA A 84 -2.91 -12.02 -6.74
N PRO A 85 -4.02 -12.79 -6.67
CA PRO A 85 -4.23 -13.73 -5.56
C PRO A 85 -3.12 -14.79 -5.45
N GLU A 86 -2.46 -15.09 -6.56
CA GLU A 86 -1.39 -16.08 -6.56
C GLU A 86 -0.17 -15.65 -5.74
N LEU A 87 -0.07 -14.38 -5.41
CA LEU A 87 1.07 -13.87 -4.64
C LEU A 87 0.86 -14.01 -3.13
N LEU A 88 -0.31 -14.44 -2.70
CA LEU A 88 -0.61 -14.51 -1.28
C LEU A 88 -0.38 -15.91 -0.74
N PRO A 89 0.17 -16.03 0.48
CA PRO A 89 0.32 -17.34 1.09
C PRO A 89 -1.03 -17.92 1.47
N ASP A 90 -1.11 -19.25 1.49
CA ASP A 90 -2.33 -19.92 1.91
C ASP A 90 -2.66 -19.52 3.35
N GLY A 91 -3.96 -19.29 3.59
CA GLY A 91 -4.41 -18.93 4.93
C GLY A 91 -4.14 -17.50 5.33
N TRP A 92 -3.82 -16.64 4.37
CA TRP A 92 -3.48 -15.26 4.69
C TRP A 92 -4.63 -14.53 5.42
N GLU A 93 -5.88 -14.91 5.14
CA GLU A 93 -7.03 -14.25 5.78
C GLU A 93 -7.01 -14.43 7.28
N LEU A 94 -6.54 -15.59 7.74
CA LEU A 94 -6.50 -15.85 9.17
C LEU A 94 -5.49 -14.94 9.88
N ALA A 95 -4.41 -14.61 9.21
CA ALA A 95 -3.37 -13.79 9.82
C ALA A 95 -3.86 -12.37 10.10
N VAL A 96 -4.87 -11.91 9.38
CA VAL A 96 -5.38 -10.54 9.52
C VAL A 96 -6.85 -10.51 9.91
N ALA A 97 -7.36 -11.62 10.46
CA ALA A 97 -8.79 -11.77 10.71
C ALA A 97 -9.33 -10.78 11.74
N ASP A 98 -8.48 -10.24 12.60
CA ASP A 98 -8.89 -9.30 13.62
C ASP A 98 -8.85 -7.85 13.15
N GLN A 99 -8.50 -7.61 11.90
CA GLN A 99 -8.37 -6.24 11.40
C GLN A 99 -9.64 -5.82 10.67
N ALA A 100 -10.06 -4.59 10.94
CA ALA A 100 -11.25 -4.04 10.30
C ALA A 100 -10.90 -3.59 8.88
N ILE A 101 -11.67 -4.06 7.90
CA ILE A 101 -11.46 -3.72 6.51
C ILE A 101 -12.78 -3.81 5.78
N GLU A 102 -13.01 -2.92 4.84
CA GLU A 102 -14.23 -2.89 4.07
C GLU A 102 -13.92 -2.52 2.63
N ARG A 103 -14.47 -3.32 1.71
CA ARG A 103 -14.33 -3.03 0.29
C ARG A 103 -15.38 -2.02 -0.12
N LEU A 104 -14.97 -1.04 -0.90
CA LEU A 104 -15.86 0.04 -1.33
C LEU A 104 -16.22 -0.14 -2.81
N GLY A 105 -17.47 -0.50 -3.06
CA GLY A 105 -18.01 -0.58 -4.41
C GLY A 105 -17.28 -1.57 -5.30
N ASP A 106 -17.26 -1.26 -6.59
CA ASP A 106 -16.66 -2.13 -7.59
C ASP A 106 -15.17 -1.83 -7.83
N TRP A 107 -14.66 -0.77 -7.21
CA TRP A 107 -13.25 -0.45 -7.31
C TRP A 107 -12.52 -1.25 -6.23
N ALA A 108 -11.32 -1.63 -6.50
CA ALA A 108 -10.53 -2.35 -5.50
C ALA A 108 -10.00 -1.37 -4.45
N LEU A 109 -10.92 -0.60 -3.89
CA LEU A 109 -10.64 0.35 -2.82
C LEU A 109 -11.15 -0.22 -1.52
N PHE A 110 -10.37 -0.05 -0.49
CA PHE A 110 -10.69 -0.57 0.83
C PHE A 110 -10.53 0.52 1.86
N THR A 111 -11.34 0.48 2.90
CA THR A 111 -11.10 1.31 4.06
C THR A 111 -10.59 0.44 5.19
N SER A 112 -9.75 1.01 6.01
CA SER A 112 -9.20 0.34 7.17
C SER A 112 -9.15 1.31 8.34
N ARG A 113 -9.01 0.76 9.53
CA ARG A 113 -8.72 1.55 10.72
C ARG A 113 -7.35 1.16 11.21
N GLU A 114 -6.55 2.14 11.42
CA GLU A 114 -5.19 1.89 11.86
C GLU A 114 -5.04 2.24 13.29
#